data_19132574e1d17e82810f6bd3fcf2de8f
#
_entry.id   19132574e1d17e82810f6bd3fcf2de8f
#
_cell.length_a   1.000
_cell.length_b   1.000
_cell.length_c   1.000
_cell.angle_alpha   90.00
_cell.angle_beta   90.00
_cell.angle_gamma   90.00
#
_symmetry.space_group_name_H-M   'P 1'
#
loop_
_entity.id
_entity.type
_entity.pdbx_description
1 polymer ?
#
loop_
_entity_poly.entity_id
_entity_poly.type
_entity_poly.pdbx_seq_one_letter_code
_entity_poly.pdbx_strand_id
1 'polypeptide(L)'
;MHKKETSLSHSKIANEMMNYINTYIDTPINIDHMALEFKISKFHFHRIFKEQMGENIYECIQSIRLQKASNLLITNQSSTISKIASLCGYSSQSSFLRAFKQRFEITPKQWRQGGYKEYSNKILKHSNTLSLIEKNYISQEPKMVNIEKRICYYIREKGYGFNSLKTWQKLKAWVYSNNIKEYSLLGIYHDNPILTKPKDCHYVAAIMLKEEDLLENTNLPYFNLYSGLCAEFSFEGKYEDILKLIQWVYHYWLPTSGYEATTIPSYIKFEKNDYFDNTGTFVVK
;
A
#
# COMPACT_ATOMS: atom_id res chain seq x y z
N MET A 1 6.22 -33.72 -3.24
CA MET A 1 5.02 -33.14 -2.61
C MET A 1 5.34 -32.28 -1.40
N HIS A 2 6.00 -32.76 -0.37
CA HIS A 2 6.31 -32.02 0.87
C HIS A 2 6.94 -30.63 0.70
N LYS A 3 7.89 -30.44 -0.21
CA LYS A 3 8.58 -29.15 -0.42
C LYS A 3 7.68 -28.06 -0.99
N LYS A 4 6.67 -28.41 -1.78
CA LYS A 4 5.71 -27.47 -2.37
C LYS A 4 4.63 -27.06 -1.37
N GLU A 5 4.18 -27.97 -0.51
CA GLU A 5 3.23 -27.70 0.57
C GLU A 5 3.85 -26.80 1.66
N THR A 6 5.11 -27.04 2.02
CA THR A 6 5.87 -26.19 2.95
C THR A 6 6.06 -24.78 2.40
N SER A 7 6.36 -24.62 1.10
CA SER A 7 6.52 -23.32 0.45
C SER A 7 5.21 -22.52 0.41
N LEU A 8 4.09 -23.18 0.15
CA LEU A 8 2.76 -22.55 0.17
C LEU A 8 2.37 -22.09 1.59
N SER A 9 2.65 -22.91 2.60
CA SER A 9 2.45 -22.57 4.00
C SER A 9 3.28 -21.36 4.42
N HIS A 10 4.57 -21.32 4.07
CA HIS A 10 5.46 -20.19 4.36
C HIS A 10 5.00 -18.91 3.67
N SER A 11 4.57 -18.99 2.41
CA SER A 11 4.03 -17.83 1.69
C SER A 11 2.76 -17.29 2.35
N LYS A 12 1.84 -18.17 2.79
CA LYS A 12 0.64 -17.76 3.52
C LYS A 12 1.00 -17.05 4.81
N ILE A 13 1.85 -17.66 5.64
CA ILE A 13 2.32 -17.08 6.91
C ILE A 13 2.95 -15.70 6.68
N ALA A 14 3.86 -15.55 5.71
CA ALA A 14 4.52 -14.28 5.43
C ALA A 14 3.54 -13.19 4.96
N ASN A 15 2.51 -13.55 4.18
CA ASN A 15 1.45 -12.63 3.79
C ASN A 15 0.58 -12.19 4.97
N GLU A 16 0.25 -13.10 5.88
CA GLU A 16 -0.47 -12.77 7.12
C GLU A 16 0.36 -11.84 8.02
N MET A 17 1.69 -12.10 8.14
CA MET A 17 2.62 -11.19 8.83
C MET A 17 2.59 -9.78 8.22
N MET A 18 2.68 -9.68 6.89
CA MET A 18 2.62 -8.40 6.20
C MET A 18 1.27 -7.71 6.37
N ASN A 19 0.17 -8.46 6.36
CA ASN A 19 -1.14 -7.91 6.63
C ASN A 19 -1.22 -7.34 8.06
N TYR A 20 -0.72 -8.07 9.05
CA TYR A 20 -0.64 -7.60 10.44
C TYR A 20 0.18 -6.31 10.54
N ILE A 21 1.39 -6.27 9.94
CA ILE A 21 2.25 -5.08 9.93
C ILE A 21 1.52 -3.88 9.34
N ASN A 22 0.86 -4.04 8.18
CA ASN A 22 0.15 -2.93 7.53
C ASN A 22 -1.06 -2.46 8.33
N THR A 23 -1.77 -3.38 9.00
CA THR A 23 -2.95 -3.08 9.81
C THR A 23 -2.59 -2.31 11.09
N TYR A 24 -1.48 -2.71 11.73
CA TYR A 24 -1.08 -2.17 13.05
C TYR A 24 0.18 -1.32 12.99
N ILE A 25 0.48 -0.71 11.84
CA ILE A 25 1.73 0.03 11.60
C ILE A 25 1.88 1.25 12.51
N ASP A 26 0.78 1.84 12.94
CA ASP A 26 0.68 2.98 13.84
C ASP A 26 0.81 2.63 15.32
N THR A 27 0.86 1.33 15.63
CA THR A 27 1.00 0.83 17.01
C THR A 27 2.37 0.20 17.25
N PRO A 28 2.77 -0.04 18.51
CA PRO A 28 3.94 -0.84 18.83
C PRO A 28 3.78 -2.29 18.35
N ILE A 29 4.54 -2.68 17.34
CA ILE A 29 4.55 -4.05 16.81
C ILE A 29 5.52 -4.89 17.65
N ASN A 30 5.01 -5.92 18.34
CA ASN A 30 5.80 -6.88 19.09
C ASN A 30 5.98 -8.17 18.27
N ILE A 31 7.19 -8.36 17.71
CA ILE A 31 7.51 -9.53 16.88
C ILE A 31 7.44 -10.84 17.66
N ASP A 32 7.78 -10.84 18.95
CA ASP A 32 7.74 -12.04 19.77
C ASP A 32 6.29 -12.50 19.98
N HIS A 33 5.38 -11.54 20.21
CA HIS A 33 3.94 -11.83 20.32
C HIS A 33 3.38 -12.36 18.98
N MET A 34 3.77 -11.75 17.86
CA MET A 34 3.37 -12.25 16.53
C MET A 34 3.85 -13.69 16.30
N ALA A 35 5.10 -14.02 16.64
CA ALA A 35 5.61 -15.38 16.47
C ALA A 35 4.82 -16.40 17.27
N LEU A 36 4.39 -16.03 18.48
CA LEU A 36 3.52 -16.87 19.34
C LEU A 36 2.15 -17.09 18.71
N GLU A 37 1.51 -16.06 18.16
CA GLU A 37 0.21 -16.17 17.48
C GLU A 37 0.29 -17.14 16.29
N PHE A 38 1.38 -17.09 15.54
CA PHE A 38 1.65 -18.01 14.41
C PHE A 38 2.12 -19.41 14.88
N LYS A 39 2.27 -19.65 16.19
CA LYS A 39 2.75 -20.91 16.77
C LYS A 39 4.09 -21.39 16.22
N ILE A 40 5.00 -20.46 15.92
CA ILE A 40 6.35 -20.73 15.44
C ILE A 40 7.39 -20.00 16.29
N SER A 41 8.62 -20.53 16.31
CA SER A 41 9.70 -19.85 17.03
C SER A 41 10.05 -18.50 16.38
N LYS A 42 10.52 -17.54 17.17
CA LYS A 42 11.00 -16.24 16.67
C LYS A 42 12.03 -16.38 15.55
N PHE A 43 12.97 -17.32 15.68
CA PHE A 43 13.97 -17.59 14.66
C PHE A 43 13.34 -18.06 13.35
N HIS A 44 12.39 -18.97 13.41
CA HIS A 44 11.67 -19.47 12.24
C HIS A 44 10.79 -18.37 11.62
N PHE A 45 10.17 -17.54 12.43
CA PHE A 45 9.40 -16.36 12.01
C PHE A 45 10.25 -15.40 11.18
N HIS A 46 11.42 -14.99 11.69
CA HIS A 46 12.34 -14.12 10.94
C HIS A 46 12.83 -14.76 9.64
N ARG A 47 13.13 -16.06 9.66
CA ARG A 47 13.59 -16.80 8.48
C ARG A 47 12.51 -16.83 7.40
N ILE A 48 11.27 -17.22 7.74
CA ILE A 48 10.15 -17.26 6.80
C ILE A 48 9.94 -15.87 6.18
N PHE A 49 9.88 -14.82 7.02
CA PHE A 49 9.68 -13.47 6.53
C PHE A 49 10.75 -13.06 5.53
N LYS A 50 12.03 -13.24 5.89
CA LYS A 50 13.16 -12.89 5.01
C LYS A 50 13.18 -13.69 3.72
N GLU A 51 12.88 -14.99 3.76
CA GLU A 51 12.82 -15.86 2.57
C GLU A 51 11.70 -15.45 1.62
N GLN A 52 10.54 -15.04 2.12
CA GLN A 52 9.36 -14.72 1.33
C GLN A 52 9.29 -13.25 0.89
N MET A 53 9.75 -12.32 1.73
CA MET A 53 9.68 -10.88 1.48
C MET A 53 11.00 -10.28 0.99
N GLY A 54 12.11 -11.03 1.10
CA GLY A 54 13.44 -10.61 0.63
C GLY A 54 14.17 -9.63 1.55
N GLU A 55 13.59 -9.27 2.70
CA GLU A 55 14.14 -8.27 3.64
C GLU A 55 13.90 -8.66 5.11
N ASN A 56 14.61 -8.00 6.02
CA ASN A 56 14.44 -8.19 7.45
C ASN A 56 13.13 -7.53 7.92
N ILE A 57 12.39 -8.18 8.82
CA ILE A 57 11.09 -7.68 9.28
C ILE A 57 11.16 -6.31 9.98
N TYR A 58 12.23 -6.03 10.75
CA TYR A 58 12.40 -4.73 11.40
C TYR A 58 12.68 -3.63 10.38
N GLU A 59 13.50 -3.93 9.37
CA GLU A 59 13.79 -3.01 8.26
C GLU A 59 12.54 -2.74 7.44
N CYS A 60 11.73 -3.78 7.18
CA CYS A 60 10.45 -3.67 6.51
C CYS A 60 9.48 -2.74 7.27
N ILE A 61 9.29 -2.98 8.58
CA ILE A 61 8.44 -2.13 9.44
C ILE A 61 8.93 -0.68 9.42
N GLN A 62 10.23 -0.47 9.59
CA GLN A 62 10.83 0.88 9.57
C GLN A 62 10.62 1.55 8.21
N SER A 63 10.83 0.82 7.12
CA SER A 63 10.63 1.32 5.76
C SER A 63 9.19 1.77 5.53
N ILE A 64 8.20 0.93 5.89
CA ILE A 64 6.77 1.24 5.76
C ILE A 64 6.41 2.48 6.61
N ARG A 65 6.88 2.56 7.86
CA ARG A 65 6.63 3.72 8.74
C ARG A 65 7.17 5.02 8.16
N LEU A 66 8.40 4.99 7.64
CA LEU A 66 9.03 6.17 7.05
C LEU A 66 8.36 6.60 5.74
N GLN A 67 7.91 5.66 4.92
CA GLN A 67 7.15 5.98 3.70
C GLN A 67 5.79 6.61 4.03
N LYS A 68 5.05 6.05 4.99
CA LYS A 68 3.80 6.65 5.47
C LYS A 68 4.05 8.06 6.03
N ALA A 69 5.06 8.22 6.87
CA ALA A 69 5.43 9.52 7.42
C ALA A 69 5.80 10.54 6.34
N SER A 70 6.53 10.12 5.30
CA SER A 70 6.91 11.01 4.20
C SER A 70 5.70 11.53 3.41
N ASN A 71 4.68 10.70 3.22
CA ASN A 71 3.40 11.10 2.64
C ASN A 71 2.63 12.04 3.57
N LEU A 72 2.43 11.65 4.83
CA LEU A 72 1.68 12.45 5.80
C LEU A 72 2.31 13.83 6.05
N LEU A 73 3.63 13.96 5.95
CA LEU A 73 4.31 15.26 6.03
C LEU A 73 3.94 16.19 4.88
N ILE A 74 3.58 15.66 3.72
CA ILE A 74 3.15 16.43 2.56
C ILE A 74 1.65 16.76 2.66
N THR A 75 0.84 15.79 3.02
CA THR A 75 -0.62 15.87 2.97
C THR A 75 -1.23 16.54 4.21
N ASN A 76 -0.73 16.21 5.40
CA ASN A 76 -1.30 16.64 6.67
C ASN A 76 -0.58 17.89 7.19
N GLN A 77 -0.79 19.02 6.50
CA GLN A 77 -0.07 20.27 6.78
C GLN A 77 -0.40 20.84 8.17
N SER A 78 -1.60 20.62 8.69
CA SER A 78 -2.04 21.05 10.01
C SER A 78 -1.51 20.21 11.16
N SER A 79 -1.09 18.97 10.89
CA SER A 79 -0.57 18.06 11.91
C SER A 79 0.86 18.38 12.30
N THR A 80 1.19 18.33 13.61
CA THR A 80 2.56 18.48 14.09
C THR A 80 3.46 17.32 13.64
N ILE A 81 4.75 17.55 13.54
CA ILE A 81 5.73 16.50 13.22
C ILE A 81 5.68 15.38 14.27
N SER A 82 5.47 15.74 15.55
CA SER A 82 5.33 14.76 16.64
C SER A 82 4.08 13.90 16.47
N LYS A 83 2.93 14.49 16.08
CA LYS A 83 1.70 13.74 15.80
C LYS A 83 1.90 12.77 14.64
N ILE A 84 2.54 13.22 13.56
CA ILE A 84 2.84 12.34 12.42
C ILE A 84 3.77 11.19 12.82
N ALA A 85 4.79 11.45 13.63
CA ALA A 85 5.67 10.41 14.17
C ALA A 85 4.85 9.35 14.94
N SER A 86 3.94 9.78 15.82
CA SER A 86 3.06 8.90 16.59
C SER A 86 2.11 8.10 15.68
N LEU A 87 1.47 8.74 14.69
CA LEU A 87 0.60 8.09 13.70
C LEU A 87 1.35 7.01 12.89
N CYS A 88 2.66 7.15 12.75
CA CYS A 88 3.51 6.16 12.08
C CYS A 88 4.18 5.17 13.04
N GLY A 89 3.70 5.06 14.29
CA GLY A 89 4.13 4.05 15.26
C GLY A 89 5.49 4.32 15.90
N TYR A 90 5.99 5.57 15.88
CA TYR A 90 7.19 5.94 16.62
C TYR A 90 6.85 6.34 18.05
N SER A 91 7.52 5.69 19.01
CA SER A 91 7.35 5.97 20.45
C SER A 91 7.98 7.29 20.89
N SER A 92 8.94 7.85 20.12
CA SER A 92 9.56 9.13 20.40
C SER A 92 9.85 9.93 19.13
N GLN A 93 9.71 11.24 19.23
CA GLN A 93 10.06 12.15 18.15
C GLN A 93 11.55 12.06 17.79
N SER A 94 12.44 11.86 18.77
CA SER A 94 13.89 11.77 18.54
C SER A 94 14.26 10.57 17.66
N SER A 95 13.67 9.39 17.92
CA SER A 95 13.89 8.19 17.12
C SER A 95 13.37 8.38 15.69
N PHE A 96 12.20 9.01 15.53
CA PHE A 96 11.64 9.36 14.24
C PHE A 96 12.55 10.30 13.45
N LEU A 97 12.97 11.42 14.05
CA LEU A 97 13.83 12.41 13.38
C LEU A 97 15.13 11.79 12.87
N ARG A 98 15.75 10.92 13.68
CA ARG A 98 16.99 10.21 13.32
C ARG A 98 16.75 9.26 12.14
N ALA A 99 15.73 8.39 12.23
CA ALA A 99 15.41 7.43 11.20
C ALA A 99 15.02 8.12 9.88
N PHE A 100 14.24 9.20 9.96
CA PHE A 100 13.80 9.96 8.79
C PHE A 100 15.00 10.63 8.07
N LYS A 101 15.87 11.32 8.83
CA LYS A 101 17.06 11.95 8.26
C LYS A 101 18.05 10.93 7.68
N GLN A 102 18.19 9.76 8.31
CA GLN A 102 19.04 8.68 7.79
C GLN A 102 18.53 8.17 6.43
N ARG A 103 17.21 8.05 6.23
CA ARG A 103 16.62 7.53 4.99
C ARG A 103 16.54 8.57 3.87
N PHE A 104 16.14 9.81 4.20
CA PHE A 104 15.82 10.83 3.22
C PHE A 104 16.86 11.94 3.12
N GLU A 105 17.92 11.89 3.94
CA GLU A 105 19.04 12.83 4.00
C GLU A 105 18.69 14.24 4.50
N ILE A 106 17.38 14.55 4.63
CA ILE A 106 16.86 15.82 5.13
C ILE A 106 15.91 15.60 6.32
N THR A 107 15.65 16.66 7.06
CA THR A 107 14.75 16.60 8.23
C THR A 107 13.26 16.57 7.80
N PRO A 108 12.35 16.05 8.64
CA PRO A 108 10.91 16.10 8.37
C PRO A 108 10.39 17.54 8.13
N LYS A 109 10.96 18.54 8.82
CA LYS A 109 10.60 19.95 8.61
C LYS A 109 10.99 20.42 7.21
N GLN A 110 12.23 20.17 6.79
CA GLN A 110 12.70 20.49 5.43
C GLN A 110 11.89 19.75 4.36
N TRP A 111 11.55 18.47 4.63
CA TRP A 111 10.69 17.67 3.76
C TRP A 111 9.34 18.34 3.52
N ARG A 112 8.63 18.70 4.62
CA ARG A 112 7.33 19.40 4.57
C ARG A 112 7.41 20.74 3.82
N GLN A 113 8.52 21.46 3.96
CA GLN A 113 8.78 22.76 3.31
C GLN A 113 9.13 22.65 1.82
N GLY A 114 8.99 21.47 1.22
CA GLY A 114 9.19 21.25 -0.22
C GLY A 114 10.48 20.48 -0.58
N GLY A 115 11.33 20.13 0.39
CA GLY A 115 12.55 19.34 0.13
C GLY A 115 12.27 17.96 -0.51
N TYR A 116 11.06 17.42 -0.35
CA TYR A 116 10.64 16.21 -1.03
C TYR A 116 10.68 16.32 -2.57
N LYS A 117 10.53 17.52 -3.13
CA LYS A 117 10.54 17.74 -4.58
C LYS A 117 11.87 17.36 -5.21
N GLU A 118 12.97 17.74 -4.56
CA GLU A 118 14.31 17.36 -5.02
C GLU A 118 14.53 15.84 -4.92
N TYR A 119 14.10 15.23 -3.82
CA TYR A 119 14.15 13.79 -3.63
C TYR A 119 13.31 13.06 -4.71
N SER A 120 12.09 13.51 -4.98
CA SER A 120 11.23 12.97 -6.03
C SER A 120 11.86 13.10 -7.41
N ASN A 121 12.47 14.25 -7.72
CA ASN A 121 13.17 14.44 -8.99
C ASN A 121 14.32 13.45 -9.21
N LYS A 122 15.07 13.11 -8.14
CA LYS A 122 16.10 12.06 -8.21
C LYS A 122 15.48 10.69 -8.51
N ILE A 123 14.36 10.33 -7.88
CA ILE A 123 13.62 9.08 -8.16
C ILE A 123 13.13 9.04 -9.60
N LEU A 124 12.49 10.10 -10.08
CA LEU A 124 11.88 10.18 -11.41
C LEU A 124 12.93 10.16 -12.54
N LYS A 125 14.08 10.82 -12.36
CA LYS A 125 15.18 10.76 -13.33
C LYS A 125 15.72 9.36 -13.59
N HIS A 126 15.57 8.46 -12.61
CA HIS A 126 15.99 7.06 -12.72
C HIS A 126 14.88 6.11 -13.19
N SER A 127 13.65 6.61 -13.32
CA SER A 127 12.51 5.86 -13.83
C SER A 127 12.07 6.52 -15.14
N ASN A 128 12.36 5.91 -16.29
CA ASN A 128 11.92 6.39 -17.61
C ASN A 128 10.37 6.43 -17.75
N THR A 129 9.63 6.20 -16.70
CA THR A 129 8.18 5.92 -16.74
C THR A 129 7.30 7.09 -16.28
N LEU A 130 7.85 8.08 -15.58
CA LEU A 130 7.05 9.17 -15.00
C LEU A 130 7.70 10.52 -15.38
N SER A 131 7.21 11.15 -16.42
CA SER A 131 7.36 12.60 -16.54
C SER A 131 6.61 13.27 -15.39
N LEU A 132 7.20 14.33 -14.81
CA LEU A 132 6.48 15.18 -13.86
C LEU A 132 5.15 15.59 -14.48
N ILE A 133 4.09 15.49 -13.71
CA ILE A 133 2.76 15.89 -14.16
C ILE A 133 2.83 17.39 -14.46
N GLU A 134 2.69 17.72 -15.71
CA GLU A 134 2.26 19.06 -16.11
C GLU A 134 0.83 19.26 -15.54
N LYS A 135 0.53 20.50 -15.14
CA LYS A 135 -0.67 20.97 -14.43
C LYS A 135 -2.05 20.56 -14.99
N ASN A 136 -2.11 19.68 -15.97
CA ASN A 136 -3.29 19.38 -16.76
C ASN A 136 -4.11 18.18 -16.29
N TYR A 137 -3.86 17.63 -15.08
CA TYR A 137 -4.84 16.76 -14.48
C TYR A 137 -6.01 17.63 -14.02
N ILE A 138 -7.13 17.48 -14.74
CA ILE A 138 -8.37 18.24 -14.53
C ILE A 138 -8.76 18.09 -13.06
N SER A 139 -9.00 19.19 -12.39
CA SER A 139 -9.52 19.26 -11.03
C SER A 139 -10.84 18.48 -10.93
N GLN A 140 -10.77 17.24 -10.51
CA GLN A 140 -11.96 16.46 -10.16
C GLN A 140 -12.34 16.78 -8.71
N GLU A 141 -13.62 17.10 -8.48
CA GLU A 141 -14.17 17.10 -7.14
C GLU A 141 -14.43 15.64 -6.73
N PRO A 142 -13.87 15.17 -5.61
CA PRO A 142 -14.14 13.81 -5.16
C PRO A 142 -15.55 13.64 -4.64
N LYS A 143 -16.07 12.45 -4.78
CA LYS A 143 -17.27 12.03 -4.06
C LYS A 143 -16.86 11.53 -2.67
N MET A 144 -17.38 12.17 -1.61
CA MET A 144 -17.16 11.69 -0.24
C MET A 144 -18.12 10.54 0.06
N VAL A 145 -17.59 9.40 0.44
CA VAL A 145 -18.36 8.15 0.67
C VAL A 145 -17.94 7.48 1.97
N ASN A 146 -18.89 6.79 2.58
CA ASN A 146 -18.58 5.90 3.71
C ASN A 146 -18.43 4.47 3.19
N ILE A 147 -17.22 3.93 3.26
CA ILE A 147 -16.92 2.58 2.80
C ILE A 147 -17.24 1.59 3.92
N GLU A 148 -17.89 0.48 3.55
CA GLU A 148 -18.16 -0.63 4.44
C GLU A 148 -17.00 -1.63 4.48
N LYS A 149 -16.91 -2.35 5.60
CA LYS A 149 -15.95 -3.44 5.74
C LYS A 149 -16.30 -4.58 4.78
N ARG A 150 -15.32 -5.08 4.02
CA ARG A 150 -15.47 -6.19 3.05
C ARG A 150 -14.26 -7.11 3.10
N ILE A 151 -14.47 -8.39 2.79
CA ILE A 151 -13.41 -9.39 2.70
C ILE A 151 -12.77 -9.32 1.31
N CYS A 152 -11.43 -9.26 1.30
CA CYS A 152 -10.63 -9.22 0.09
C CYS A 152 -9.59 -10.34 0.08
N TYR A 153 -9.63 -11.23 -0.91
CA TYR A 153 -8.59 -12.22 -1.20
C TYR A 153 -7.55 -11.62 -2.13
N TYR A 154 -6.26 -11.88 -1.91
CA TYR A 154 -5.25 -11.12 -2.60
C TYR A 154 -3.99 -11.90 -2.96
N ILE A 155 -3.24 -11.34 -3.91
CA ILE A 155 -1.86 -11.68 -4.22
C ILE A 155 -1.03 -10.39 -4.09
N ARG A 156 0.05 -10.48 -3.33
CA ARG A 156 1.03 -9.40 -3.17
C ARG A 156 2.11 -9.50 -4.24
N GLU A 157 2.56 -8.33 -4.69
CA GLU A 157 3.63 -8.22 -5.67
C GLU A 157 4.58 -7.07 -5.30
N LYS A 158 5.85 -7.19 -5.71
CA LYS A 158 6.82 -6.10 -5.63
C LYS A 158 7.01 -5.50 -7.02
N GLY A 159 6.93 -4.18 -7.08
CA GLY A 159 6.99 -3.41 -8.31
C GLY A 159 5.63 -3.00 -8.86
N TYR A 160 5.56 -1.75 -9.33
CA TYR A 160 4.43 -1.24 -10.12
C TYR A 160 4.76 -1.42 -11.59
N GLY A 161 4.02 -2.24 -12.33
CA GLY A 161 4.24 -2.41 -13.77
C GLY A 161 3.78 -3.73 -14.38
N PHE A 162 4.50 -4.20 -15.39
CA PHE A 162 4.14 -5.31 -16.28
C PHE A 162 3.85 -6.66 -15.59
N ASN A 163 4.43 -6.90 -14.41
CA ASN A 163 4.18 -8.15 -13.69
C ASN A 163 2.76 -8.24 -13.15
N SER A 164 2.07 -7.12 -12.94
CA SER A 164 0.69 -7.10 -12.45
C SER A 164 -0.28 -7.88 -13.35
N LEU A 165 -0.01 -7.96 -14.67
CA LEU A 165 -0.85 -8.75 -15.58
C LEU A 165 -0.88 -10.24 -15.21
N LYS A 166 0.28 -10.84 -14.92
CA LYS A 166 0.35 -12.25 -14.47
C LYS A 166 -0.36 -12.47 -13.14
N THR A 167 -0.27 -11.50 -12.25
CA THR A 167 -0.93 -11.52 -10.95
C THR A 167 -2.45 -11.47 -11.12
N TRP A 168 -2.95 -10.61 -11.98
CA TRP A 168 -4.38 -10.56 -12.32
C TRP A 168 -4.88 -11.83 -13.00
N GLN A 169 -4.10 -12.43 -13.89
CA GLN A 169 -4.45 -13.71 -14.52
C GLN A 169 -4.56 -14.84 -13.48
N LYS A 170 -3.65 -14.90 -12.49
CA LYS A 170 -3.73 -15.86 -11.39
C LYS A 170 -4.98 -15.66 -10.53
N LEU A 171 -5.32 -14.41 -10.20
CA LEU A 171 -6.52 -14.08 -9.44
C LEU A 171 -7.79 -14.44 -10.21
N LYS A 172 -7.88 -14.12 -11.50
CA LYS A 172 -9.01 -14.49 -12.36
C LYS A 172 -9.18 -16.02 -12.45
N ALA A 173 -8.07 -16.77 -12.59
CA ALA A 173 -8.10 -18.23 -12.57
C ALA A 173 -8.59 -18.77 -11.22
N TRP A 174 -8.17 -18.15 -10.10
CA TRP A 174 -8.63 -18.52 -8.77
C TRP A 174 -10.13 -18.24 -8.58
N VAL A 175 -10.64 -17.10 -9.02
CA VAL A 175 -12.07 -16.75 -9.03
C VAL A 175 -12.87 -17.81 -9.77
N TYR A 176 -12.42 -18.18 -10.97
CA TYR A 176 -13.07 -19.21 -11.79
C TYR A 176 -13.08 -20.59 -11.09
N SER A 177 -11.93 -20.98 -10.52
CA SER A 177 -11.80 -22.28 -9.82
C SER A 177 -12.66 -22.40 -8.56
N ASN A 178 -13.02 -21.27 -7.94
CA ASN A 178 -13.86 -21.22 -6.74
C ASN A 178 -15.32 -20.85 -7.06
N ASN A 179 -15.71 -20.84 -8.34
CA ASN A 179 -17.07 -20.53 -8.82
C ASN A 179 -17.62 -19.19 -8.28
N ILE A 180 -16.75 -18.20 -8.05
CA ILE A 180 -17.15 -16.88 -7.56
C ILE A 180 -17.80 -16.10 -8.70
N LYS A 181 -19.07 -15.72 -8.54
CA LYS A 181 -19.86 -15.04 -9.59
C LYS A 181 -19.84 -13.52 -9.44
N GLU A 182 -19.85 -13.03 -8.19
CA GLU A 182 -19.97 -11.61 -7.89
C GLU A 182 -18.76 -11.12 -7.08
N TYR A 183 -17.96 -10.25 -7.68
CA TYR A 183 -16.75 -9.70 -7.06
C TYR A 183 -16.38 -8.36 -7.69
N SER A 184 -15.52 -7.61 -7.00
CA SER A 184 -14.85 -6.43 -7.54
C SER A 184 -13.35 -6.64 -7.55
N LEU A 185 -12.67 -6.05 -8.52
CA LEU A 185 -11.21 -6.04 -8.62
C LEU A 185 -10.64 -4.81 -7.90
N LEU A 186 -9.68 -5.03 -6.99
CA LEU A 186 -9.01 -3.95 -6.27
C LEU A 186 -7.50 -3.98 -6.49
N GLY A 187 -6.93 -2.84 -6.88
CA GLY A 187 -5.49 -2.62 -6.91
C GLY A 187 -5.08 -1.72 -5.75
N ILE A 188 -4.31 -2.22 -4.77
CA ILE A 188 -3.90 -1.46 -3.60
C ILE A 188 -2.46 -1.00 -3.76
N TYR A 189 -2.24 0.29 -3.59
CA TYR A 189 -0.98 0.97 -3.76
C TYR A 189 -0.42 1.37 -2.40
N HIS A 190 0.54 0.59 -1.90
CA HIS A 190 1.12 0.82 -0.59
C HIS A 190 2.11 1.97 -0.56
N ASP A 191 2.78 2.21 -1.68
CA ASP A 191 3.86 3.18 -1.79
C ASP A 191 3.52 4.30 -2.76
N ASN A 192 4.05 5.49 -2.47
CA ASN A 192 3.96 6.61 -3.39
C ASN A 192 5.08 6.48 -4.45
N PRO A 193 4.75 6.33 -5.75
CA PRO A 193 5.73 6.06 -6.82
C PRO A 193 6.69 7.21 -7.09
N ILE A 194 6.43 8.40 -6.55
CA ILE A 194 7.36 9.53 -6.64
C ILE A 194 8.32 9.61 -5.45
N LEU A 195 8.06 8.85 -4.39
CA LEU A 195 8.90 8.76 -3.20
C LEU A 195 9.60 7.40 -3.08
N THR A 196 9.16 6.42 -3.85
CA THR A 196 9.72 5.06 -3.91
C THR A 196 9.88 4.67 -5.38
N LYS A 197 11.02 4.08 -5.73
CA LYS A 197 11.23 3.62 -7.12
C LYS A 197 10.13 2.61 -7.49
N PRO A 198 9.49 2.71 -8.66
CA PRO A 198 8.39 1.83 -9.05
C PRO A 198 8.68 0.33 -8.88
N LYS A 199 9.92 -0.11 -9.16
CA LYS A 199 10.35 -1.51 -8.98
C LYS A 199 10.39 -1.98 -7.52
N ASP A 200 10.48 -1.06 -6.56
CA ASP A 200 10.58 -1.34 -5.13
C ASP A 200 9.23 -1.11 -4.41
N CYS A 201 8.22 -0.58 -5.11
CA CYS A 201 6.89 -0.36 -4.58
C CYS A 201 6.15 -1.68 -4.32
N HIS A 202 5.30 -1.69 -3.30
CA HIS A 202 4.46 -2.85 -2.96
C HIS A 202 3.06 -2.66 -3.53
N TYR A 203 2.61 -3.65 -4.26
CA TYR A 203 1.30 -3.72 -4.89
C TYR A 203 0.53 -4.95 -4.40
N VAL A 204 -0.76 -4.77 -4.20
CA VAL A 204 -1.66 -5.87 -3.90
C VAL A 204 -2.80 -5.87 -4.91
N ALA A 205 -2.87 -6.93 -5.70
CA ALA A 205 -4.04 -7.22 -6.50
C ALA A 205 -5.03 -8.04 -5.65
N ALA A 206 -6.28 -7.61 -5.56
CA ALA A 206 -7.26 -8.24 -4.69
C ALA A 206 -8.62 -8.43 -5.39
N ILE A 207 -9.32 -9.45 -4.92
CA ILE A 207 -10.72 -9.73 -5.24
C ILE A 207 -11.53 -9.41 -4.00
N MET A 208 -12.42 -8.44 -4.08
CA MET A 208 -13.38 -8.10 -3.04
C MET A 208 -14.67 -8.87 -3.30
N LEU A 209 -15.05 -9.72 -2.37
CA LEU A 209 -16.31 -10.47 -2.47
C LEU A 209 -17.50 -9.57 -2.17
N LYS A 210 -18.62 -9.83 -2.80
CA LYS A 210 -19.89 -9.18 -2.50
C LYS A 210 -20.54 -9.78 -1.24
N GLU A 211 -20.37 -11.09 -1.06
CA GLU A 211 -20.79 -11.80 0.14
C GLU A 211 -19.77 -11.65 1.25
N GLU A 212 -20.22 -11.63 2.50
CA GLU A 212 -19.37 -11.40 3.67
C GLU A 212 -18.73 -12.69 4.21
N ASP A 213 -19.10 -13.84 3.66
CA ASP A 213 -18.63 -15.13 4.15
C ASP A 213 -17.22 -15.47 3.66
N LEU A 214 -16.42 -15.99 4.59
CA LEU A 214 -15.11 -16.54 4.27
C LEU A 214 -15.26 -17.82 3.46
N LEU A 215 -14.50 -17.91 2.38
CA LEU A 215 -14.40 -19.13 1.60
C LEU A 215 -13.63 -20.20 2.39
N GLU A 216 -14.22 -21.37 2.54
CA GLU A 216 -13.54 -22.50 3.13
C GLU A 216 -12.43 -23.03 2.19
N ASN A 217 -11.35 -23.53 2.79
CA ASN A 217 -10.25 -24.19 2.07
C ASN A 217 -9.56 -23.39 0.96
N THR A 218 -9.55 -22.06 1.05
CA THR A 218 -8.80 -21.23 0.10
C THR A 218 -7.29 -21.24 0.39
N ASN A 219 -6.49 -21.22 -0.67
CA ASN A 219 -5.04 -21.10 -0.62
C ASN A 219 -4.55 -19.64 -0.72
N LEU A 220 -5.45 -18.67 -0.94
CA LEU A 220 -5.10 -17.25 -0.94
C LEU A 220 -5.24 -16.64 0.45
N PRO A 221 -4.35 -15.73 0.83
CA PRO A 221 -4.52 -14.91 2.01
C PRO A 221 -5.66 -13.91 1.80
N TYR A 222 -6.27 -13.48 2.90
CA TYR A 222 -7.32 -12.46 2.88
C TYR A 222 -7.06 -11.37 3.91
N PHE A 223 -7.71 -10.24 3.72
CA PHE A 223 -7.80 -9.16 4.71
C PHE A 223 -9.20 -8.54 4.67
N ASN A 224 -9.54 -7.82 5.74
CA ASN A 224 -10.73 -6.98 5.75
C ASN A 224 -10.40 -5.60 5.18
N LEU A 225 -11.07 -5.20 4.12
CA LEU A 225 -11.04 -3.81 3.69
C LEU A 225 -11.57 -2.93 4.82
N TYR A 226 -10.87 -1.85 5.10
CA TYR A 226 -11.24 -0.95 6.18
C TYR A 226 -12.52 -0.17 5.84
N SER A 227 -13.27 0.20 6.87
CA SER A 227 -14.47 1.04 6.77
C SER A 227 -14.18 2.49 7.14
N GLY A 228 -15.07 3.40 6.75
CA GLY A 228 -15.06 4.80 7.12
C GLY A 228 -15.11 5.76 5.95
N LEU A 229 -14.99 7.06 6.26
CA LEU A 229 -15.07 8.13 5.27
C LEU A 229 -13.87 8.10 4.33
N CYS A 230 -14.14 8.15 3.04
CA CYS A 230 -13.14 8.14 1.96
C CYS A 230 -13.52 9.15 0.87
N ALA A 231 -12.53 9.63 0.15
CA ALA A 231 -12.71 10.40 -1.07
C ALA A 231 -12.54 9.49 -2.30
N GLU A 232 -13.50 9.49 -3.20
CA GLU A 232 -13.51 8.74 -4.45
C GLU A 232 -13.30 9.65 -5.65
N PHE A 233 -12.37 9.28 -6.52
CA PHE A 233 -12.06 9.96 -7.78
C PHE A 233 -12.30 8.99 -8.94
N SER A 234 -13.06 9.40 -9.94
CA SER A 234 -13.25 8.60 -11.15
C SER A 234 -11.94 8.51 -11.94
N PHE A 235 -11.71 7.36 -12.55
CA PHE A 235 -10.50 7.10 -13.32
C PHE A 235 -10.84 6.43 -14.64
N GLU A 236 -10.22 6.94 -15.72
CA GLU A 236 -10.19 6.33 -17.04
C GLU A 236 -8.82 6.60 -17.66
N GLY A 237 -8.17 5.57 -18.16
CA GLY A 237 -6.87 5.71 -18.82
C GLY A 237 -6.00 4.46 -18.78
N LYS A 238 -4.73 4.65 -19.14
CA LYS A 238 -3.71 3.60 -19.10
C LYS A 238 -3.19 3.42 -17.67
N TYR A 239 -2.43 2.36 -17.48
CA TYR A 239 -1.85 2.06 -16.16
C TYR A 239 -0.97 3.20 -15.60
N GLU A 240 -0.19 3.87 -16.45
CA GLU A 240 0.64 5.00 -16.05
C GLU A 240 -0.21 6.20 -15.55
N ASP A 241 -1.43 6.35 -16.06
CA ASP A 241 -2.32 7.43 -15.67
C ASP A 241 -2.87 7.23 -14.25
N ILE A 242 -2.94 5.99 -13.77
CA ILE A 242 -3.21 5.67 -12.35
C ILE A 242 -2.17 6.32 -11.45
N LEU A 243 -0.89 6.17 -11.80
CA LEU A 243 0.20 6.73 -10.99
C LEU A 243 0.18 8.26 -11.00
N LYS A 244 -0.22 8.86 -12.12
CA LYS A 244 -0.43 10.32 -12.21
C LYS A 244 -1.59 10.78 -11.33
N LEU A 245 -2.71 10.06 -11.32
CA LEU A 245 -3.84 10.36 -10.45
C LEU A 245 -3.45 10.27 -8.97
N ILE A 246 -2.77 9.20 -8.57
CA ILE A 246 -2.24 9.05 -7.20
C ILE A 246 -1.36 10.25 -6.83
N GLN A 247 -0.44 10.63 -7.70
CA GLN A 247 0.44 11.77 -7.49
C GLN A 247 -0.37 13.07 -7.35
N TRP A 248 -1.33 13.31 -8.23
CA TRP A 248 -2.16 14.52 -8.19
C TRP A 248 -2.96 14.61 -6.88
N VAL A 249 -3.60 13.51 -6.46
CA VAL A 249 -4.37 13.47 -5.20
C VAL A 249 -3.49 13.78 -4.00
N TYR A 250 -2.34 13.13 -3.86
CA TYR A 250 -1.49 13.30 -2.68
C TYR A 250 -0.68 14.60 -2.66
N HIS A 251 -0.36 15.18 -3.80
CA HIS A 251 0.52 16.36 -3.88
C HIS A 251 -0.21 17.68 -4.16
N TYR A 252 -1.40 17.62 -4.71
CA TYR A 252 -2.15 18.82 -5.09
C TYR A 252 -3.49 18.91 -4.40
N TRP A 253 -4.34 17.89 -4.52
CA TRP A 253 -5.68 17.96 -3.96
C TRP A 253 -5.66 17.85 -2.42
N LEU A 254 -5.08 16.80 -1.87
CA LEU A 254 -5.16 16.52 -0.42
C LEU A 254 -4.55 17.63 0.44
N PRO A 255 -3.37 18.23 0.10
CA PRO A 255 -2.81 19.34 0.87
C PRO A 255 -3.66 20.60 0.90
N THR A 256 -4.57 20.79 -0.07
CA THR A 256 -5.43 21.96 -0.21
C THR A 256 -6.89 21.68 0.15
N SER A 257 -7.28 20.43 0.35
CA SER A 257 -8.65 20.00 0.57
C SER A 257 -9.20 20.27 1.97
N GLY A 258 -8.32 20.54 2.95
CA GLY A 258 -8.68 20.62 4.37
C GLY A 258 -8.81 19.25 5.05
N TYR A 259 -8.70 18.14 4.32
CA TYR A 259 -8.67 16.79 4.88
C TYR A 259 -7.24 16.34 5.21
N GLU A 260 -7.12 15.39 6.11
CA GLU A 260 -5.85 14.72 6.44
C GLU A 260 -5.92 13.23 6.08
N ALA A 261 -4.89 12.72 5.40
CA ALA A 261 -4.79 11.30 5.09
C ALA A 261 -4.52 10.47 6.35
N THR A 262 -4.97 9.23 6.33
CA THR A 262 -4.61 8.21 7.32
C THR A 262 -3.36 7.42 6.87
N THR A 263 -2.92 6.46 7.69
CA THR A 263 -1.85 5.53 7.32
C THR A 263 -2.33 4.37 6.43
N ILE A 264 -3.63 4.33 6.14
CA ILE A 264 -4.25 3.28 5.33
C ILE A 264 -3.89 3.50 3.85
N PRO A 265 -3.49 2.45 3.12
CA PRO A 265 -3.15 2.59 1.71
C PRO A 265 -4.39 2.89 0.86
N SER A 266 -4.20 3.71 -0.17
CA SER A 266 -5.22 3.93 -1.19
C SER A 266 -5.36 2.71 -2.12
N TYR A 267 -6.50 2.62 -2.79
CA TYR A 267 -6.74 1.58 -3.77
C TYR A 267 -7.54 2.08 -4.97
N ILE A 268 -7.48 1.33 -6.07
CA ILE A 268 -8.41 1.46 -7.19
C ILE A 268 -9.38 0.30 -7.16
N LYS A 269 -10.66 0.60 -7.23
CA LYS A 269 -11.70 -0.35 -7.57
C LYS A 269 -11.90 -0.30 -9.08
N PHE A 270 -11.52 -1.37 -9.78
CA PHE A 270 -11.64 -1.45 -11.22
C PHE A 270 -13.05 -1.86 -11.63
N GLU A 271 -13.62 -1.13 -12.58
CA GLU A 271 -14.79 -1.54 -13.36
C GLU A 271 -14.31 -2.31 -14.60
N LYS A 272 -13.27 -1.82 -15.24
CA LYS A 272 -12.53 -2.49 -16.31
C LYS A 272 -11.04 -2.49 -15.97
N ASN A 273 -10.43 -3.67 -16.01
CA ASN A 273 -9.00 -3.84 -15.78
C ASN A 273 -8.39 -4.54 -16.99
N ASP A 274 -7.94 -3.75 -17.94
CA ASP A 274 -7.16 -4.14 -19.10
C ASP A 274 -5.82 -3.40 -19.07
N TYR A 275 -4.82 -3.90 -19.78
CA TYR A 275 -3.48 -3.27 -19.79
C TYR A 275 -3.49 -1.85 -20.38
N PHE A 276 -4.29 -1.62 -21.43
CA PHE A 276 -4.32 -0.37 -22.18
C PHE A 276 -5.51 0.53 -21.89
N ASP A 277 -6.54 0.01 -21.24
CA ASP A 277 -7.80 0.70 -21.06
C ASP A 277 -8.42 0.28 -19.72
N ASN A 278 -8.23 1.11 -18.71
CA ASN A 278 -8.74 0.88 -17.37
C ASN A 278 -9.78 1.93 -17.02
N THR A 279 -10.87 1.49 -16.43
CA THR A 279 -11.83 2.37 -15.79
C THR A 279 -12.06 1.93 -14.35
N GLY A 280 -12.32 2.88 -13.47
CA GLY A 280 -12.56 2.58 -12.08
C GLY A 280 -12.61 3.81 -11.19
N THR A 281 -12.50 3.57 -9.89
CA THR A 281 -12.54 4.61 -8.85
C THR A 281 -11.30 4.51 -7.97
N PHE A 282 -10.55 5.58 -7.87
CA PHE A 282 -9.45 5.72 -6.92
C PHE A 282 -9.98 6.18 -5.57
N VAL A 283 -9.66 5.45 -4.52
CA VAL A 283 -10.19 5.65 -3.17
C VAL A 283 -9.04 5.95 -2.21
N VAL A 284 -9.16 7.06 -1.48
CA VAL A 284 -8.21 7.49 -0.44
C VAL A 284 -8.95 7.77 0.87
N LYS A 285 -8.37 7.31 2.00
CA LYS A 285 -8.90 7.50 3.34
C LYS A 285 -8.07 8.47 4.16
#